data_6aeb68a9965d178e858d5b4fcdf2cff3
#
_entry.id   6aeb68a9965d178e858d5b4fcdf2cff3
#
_cell.length_a   1.000
_cell.length_b   1.000
_cell.length_c   1.000
_cell.angle_alpha   90.00
_cell.angle_beta   90.00
_cell.angle_gamma   90.00
#
_symmetry.space_group_name_H-M   'P 1'
#
loop_
_entity.id
_entity.type
_entity.pdbx_description
1 polymer ?
#
loop_
_entity_poly.entity_id
_entity_poly.type
_entity_poly.pdbx_seq_one_letter_code
_entity_poly.pdbx_strand_id
1 'polypeptide(L)'
;MGNPLILTPLNVPKLLREFSLHPDKRLGQNFLSDPVALQRVAETANISAQDTVIEIGAGLGSLTRYLAVLAQKVIAIEIDPKLIPPLKQVVAPFRNIEIIQGDILNLKPDELNPSTDYLVVANIPYYITSAIIRHLLSATTRPERVVLTIQYELAERICAEPGNMSLLALSVQVFSEPHIKARIPAGAFYPAPKVDSAILRLDLFSEPLIPNPNLDIFFNLSQAGFSQKRKMLRNAMSAGLHLDPKSVEAVLNQAGIDSHRRAETLSIAEWGTLTQYFIDQYPEFTPGKSLQTAKL
;
A
#
# COMPACT_ATOMS: atom_id res chain seq x y z
N MET A 1 8.60 6.84 28.60
CA MET A 1 8.42 5.46 28.09
C MET A 1 7.18 4.90 28.74
N GLY A 2 6.06 4.80 28.02
CA GLY A 2 4.81 4.27 28.54
C GLY A 2 4.93 2.77 28.79
N ASN A 3 4.24 2.29 29.81
CA ASN A 3 4.18 0.86 30.15
C ASN A 3 3.65 0.09 28.91
N PRO A 4 4.25 -1.06 28.55
CA PRO A 4 3.77 -1.82 27.39
C PRO A 4 2.31 -2.21 27.61
N LEU A 5 1.46 -1.93 26.63
CA LEU A 5 0.04 -2.25 26.60
C LEU A 5 -0.14 -3.78 26.62
N ILE A 6 -0.30 -4.34 27.80
CA ILE A 6 -0.57 -5.78 27.96
C ILE A 6 -2.07 -6.01 27.76
N LEU A 7 -2.49 -6.10 26.49
CA LEU A 7 -3.80 -6.65 26.18
C LEU A 7 -3.77 -8.18 26.28
N THR A 8 -4.78 -8.76 26.93
CA THR A 8 -4.89 -10.23 26.96
C THR A 8 -4.93 -10.80 25.54
N PRO A 9 -4.07 -11.77 25.19
CA PRO A 9 -4.06 -12.34 23.86
C PRO A 9 -5.44 -12.89 23.46
N LEU A 10 -5.86 -12.62 22.23
CA LEU A 10 -7.11 -13.16 21.71
C LEU A 10 -6.89 -14.59 21.22
N ASN A 11 -7.69 -15.52 21.75
CA ASN A 11 -7.67 -16.91 21.28
C ASN A 11 -8.52 -17.02 20.00
N VAL A 12 -7.92 -16.74 18.86
CA VAL A 12 -8.58 -16.74 17.54
C VAL A 12 -9.28 -18.09 17.24
N PRO A 13 -8.65 -19.26 17.40
CA PRO A 13 -9.31 -20.54 17.16
C PRO A 13 -10.54 -20.79 18.08
N LYS A 14 -10.47 -20.37 19.34
CA LYS A 14 -11.59 -20.50 20.27
C LYS A 14 -12.75 -19.60 19.84
N LEU A 15 -12.47 -18.34 19.54
CA LEU A 15 -13.48 -17.38 19.11
C LEU A 15 -14.19 -17.81 17.82
N LEU A 16 -13.45 -18.29 16.84
CA LEU A 16 -14.05 -18.83 15.61
C LEU A 16 -15.00 -20.00 15.91
N ARG A 17 -14.63 -20.92 16.80
CA ARG A 17 -15.53 -22.03 17.21
C ARG A 17 -16.77 -21.55 17.93
N GLU A 18 -16.66 -20.57 18.83
CA GLU A 18 -17.80 -19.98 19.56
C GLU A 18 -18.85 -19.39 18.63
N PHE A 19 -18.42 -18.81 17.50
CA PHE A 19 -19.31 -18.27 16.48
C PHE A 19 -19.61 -19.24 15.34
N SER A 20 -19.16 -20.50 15.42
CA SER A 20 -19.31 -21.51 14.34
C SER A 20 -18.76 -21.03 13.01
N LEU A 21 -17.62 -20.31 13.04
CA LEU A 21 -16.95 -19.74 11.86
C LEU A 21 -15.72 -20.54 11.46
N HIS A 22 -15.43 -20.49 10.17
CA HIS A 22 -14.19 -21.00 9.58
C HIS A 22 -13.56 -19.91 8.70
N PRO A 23 -12.21 -19.80 8.69
CA PRO A 23 -11.52 -18.83 7.82
C PRO A 23 -11.88 -19.06 6.34
N ASP A 24 -12.31 -18.01 5.65
CA ASP A 24 -12.64 -18.08 4.22
C ASP A 24 -11.38 -17.85 3.37
N LYS A 25 -10.94 -18.93 2.68
CA LYS A 25 -9.77 -18.88 1.79
C LYS A 25 -9.97 -17.93 0.61
N ARG A 26 -11.22 -17.73 0.15
CA ARG A 26 -11.52 -16.80 -0.97
C ARG A 26 -11.30 -15.35 -0.57
N LEU A 27 -11.50 -15.04 0.71
CA LEU A 27 -11.20 -13.73 1.29
C LEU A 27 -9.77 -13.63 1.80
N GLY A 28 -8.95 -14.68 1.64
CA GLY A 28 -7.56 -14.69 2.09
C GLY A 28 -7.37 -14.50 3.59
N GLN A 29 -8.35 -14.94 4.40
CA GLN A 29 -8.36 -14.74 5.85
C GLN A 29 -7.21 -15.48 6.53
N ASN A 30 -6.24 -14.72 7.01
CA ASN A 30 -5.14 -15.14 7.90
C ASN A 30 -5.10 -14.12 9.05
N PHE A 31 -5.67 -14.49 10.20
CA PHE A 31 -5.78 -13.59 11.34
C PHE A 31 -4.44 -13.48 12.06
N LEU A 32 -3.88 -12.29 12.17
CA LEU A 32 -2.70 -12.05 12.99
C LEU A 32 -3.09 -12.25 14.46
N SER A 33 -2.46 -13.22 15.13
CA SER A 33 -2.80 -13.66 16.48
C SER A 33 -1.66 -13.56 17.48
N ASP A 34 -0.43 -13.41 16.99
CA ASP A 34 0.76 -13.25 17.85
C ASP A 34 0.77 -11.86 18.51
N PRO A 35 0.77 -11.77 19.86
CA PRO A 35 0.70 -10.49 20.56
C PRO A 35 1.89 -9.57 20.29
N VAL A 36 3.09 -10.14 20.11
CA VAL A 36 4.30 -9.37 19.87
C VAL A 36 4.25 -8.75 18.47
N ALA A 37 3.76 -9.50 17.49
CA ALA A 37 3.58 -8.99 16.15
C ALA A 37 2.50 -7.90 16.09
N LEU A 38 1.35 -8.09 16.76
CA LEU A 38 0.28 -7.09 16.85
C LEU A 38 0.77 -5.78 17.49
N GLN A 39 1.49 -5.88 18.61
CA GLN A 39 2.08 -4.73 19.27
C GLN A 39 3.06 -4.00 18.34
N ARG A 40 3.94 -4.76 17.65
CA ARG A 40 4.93 -4.18 16.72
C ARG A 40 4.27 -3.46 15.54
N VAL A 41 3.15 -3.99 15.00
CA VAL A 41 2.37 -3.28 13.96
C VAL A 41 1.85 -1.95 14.50
N ALA A 42 1.22 -1.94 15.68
CA ALA A 42 0.68 -0.73 16.29
C ALA A 42 1.78 0.29 16.63
N GLU A 43 2.92 -0.14 17.18
CA GLU A 43 4.09 0.71 17.45
C GLU A 43 4.69 1.31 16.18
N THR A 44 4.75 0.53 15.09
CA THR A 44 5.25 0.99 13.79
C THR A 44 4.41 2.13 13.25
N ALA A 45 3.12 2.14 13.53
CA ALA A 45 2.21 3.20 13.09
C ALA A 45 2.47 4.52 13.80
N ASN A 46 3.16 4.52 14.94
CA ASN A 46 3.49 5.72 15.73
C ASN A 46 2.25 6.62 15.96
N ILE A 47 1.19 6.00 16.47
CA ILE A 47 -0.13 6.60 16.67
C ILE A 47 -0.07 7.55 17.87
N SER A 48 -0.62 8.74 17.73
CA SER A 48 -0.85 9.69 18.82
C SER A 48 -2.30 9.61 19.34
N ALA A 49 -2.52 10.14 20.55
CA ALA A 49 -3.83 10.18 21.17
C ALA A 49 -4.85 11.13 20.46
N GLN A 50 -4.42 11.86 19.44
CA GLN A 50 -5.24 12.73 18.61
C GLN A 50 -5.55 12.13 17.24
N ASP A 51 -4.91 11.02 16.89
CA ASP A 51 -5.02 10.46 15.54
C ASP A 51 -6.34 9.71 15.34
N THR A 52 -6.85 9.82 14.12
CA THR A 52 -7.85 8.90 13.57
C THR A 52 -7.15 7.82 12.78
N VAL A 53 -7.46 6.56 13.07
CA VAL A 53 -6.90 5.40 12.38
C VAL A 53 -7.99 4.68 11.61
N ILE A 54 -7.80 4.46 10.32
CA ILE A 54 -8.62 3.56 9.50
C ILE A 54 -7.94 2.20 9.49
N GLU A 55 -8.61 1.19 10.03
CA GLU A 55 -8.19 -0.20 9.95
C GLU A 55 -8.91 -0.91 8.82
N ILE A 56 -8.17 -1.50 7.89
CA ILE A 56 -8.73 -2.25 6.75
C ILE A 56 -8.61 -3.75 7.04
N GLY A 57 -9.75 -4.45 7.02
CA GLY A 57 -9.81 -5.87 7.33
C GLY A 57 -9.68 -6.15 8.83
N ALA A 58 -10.56 -5.55 9.63
CA ALA A 58 -10.53 -5.67 11.09
C ALA A 58 -10.65 -7.12 11.60
N GLY A 59 -11.29 -7.99 10.82
CA GLY A 59 -11.40 -9.40 11.11
C GLY A 59 -12.11 -9.66 12.45
N LEU A 60 -11.39 -10.31 13.36
CA LEU A 60 -11.88 -10.59 14.72
C LEU A 60 -11.52 -9.51 15.73
N GLY A 61 -10.93 -8.38 15.31
CA GLY A 61 -10.57 -7.29 16.21
C GLY A 61 -9.24 -7.46 16.94
N SER A 62 -8.38 -8.39 16.50
CA SER A 62 -7.07 -8.59 17.15
C SER A 62 -6.25 -7.32 17.13
N LEU A 63 -6.06 -6.70 15.96
CA LEU A 63 -5.28 -5.47 15.80
C LEU A 63 -6.09 -4.25 16.25
N THR A 64 -7.40 -4.20 15.98
CA THR A 64 -8.32 -3.12 16.37
C THR A 64 -8.16 -2.71 17.83
N ARG A 65 -8.01 -3.68 18.74
CA ARG A 65 -7.83 -3.43 20.17
C ARG A 65 -6.56 -2.67 20.49
N TYR A 66 -5.46 -2.97 19.82
CA TYR A 66 -4.18 -2.26 20.00
C TYR A 66 -4.26 -0.84 19.48
N LEU A 67 -4.94 -0.65 18.34
CA LEU A 67 -5.15 0.67 17.75
C LEU A 67 -6.05 1.53 18.65
N ALA A 68 -7.14 0.95 19.18
CA ALA A 68 -8.10 1.67 20.01
C ALA A 68 -7.55 2.21 21.32
N VAL A 69 -6.50 1.61 21.85
CA VAL A 69 -5.84 2.14 23.06
C VAL A 69 -4.94 3.32 22.76
N LEU A 70 -4.44 3.43 21.54
CA LEU A 70 -3.47 4.47 21.15
C LEU A 70 -4.16 5.67 20.49
N ALA A 71 -5.17 5.43 19.65
CA ALA A 71 -5.81 6.42 18.82
C ALA A 71 -6.95 7.17 19.51
N GLN A 72 -7.26 8.37 19.04
CA GLN A 72 -8.48 9.08 19.39
C GLN A 72 -9.72 8.33 18.87
N LYS A 73 -9.65 7.87 17.61
CA LYS A 73 -10.75 7.16 16.93
C LYS A 73 -10.17 6.06 16.05
N VAL A 74 -10.85 4.92 16.01
CA VAL A 74 -10.57 3.82 15.07
C VAL A 74 -11.81 3.58 14.22
N ILE A 75 -11.65 3.63 12.90
CA ILE A 75 -12.68 3.26 11.92
C ILE A 75 -12.28 1.88 11.39
N ALA A 76 -12.95 0.84 11.90
CA ALA A 76 -12.66 -0.55 11.61
C ALA A 76 -13.53 -1.06 10.45
N ILE A 77 -12.93 -1.30 9.29
CA ILE A 77 -13.64 -1.75 8.08
C ILE A 77 -13.48 -3.26 7.94
N GLU A 78 -14.60 -3.96 7.76
CA GLU A 78 -14.61 -5.41 7.54
C GLU A 78 -15.60 -5.76 6.42
N ILE A 79 -15.13 -6.56 5.46
CA ILE A 79 -15.92 -6.97 4.29
C ILE A 79 -16.82 -8.17 4.59
N ASP A 80 -16.38 -9.08 5.47
CA ASP A 80 -17.13 -10.30 5.80
C ASP A 80 -18.21 -10.03 6.87
N PRO A 81 -19.51 -10.04 6.50
CA PRO A 81 -20.58 -9.81 7.47
C PRO A 81 -20.60 -10.83 8.62
N LYS A 82 -20.03 -12.04 8.39
CA LYS A 82 -19.97 -13.08 9.43
C LYS A 82 -18.99 -12.74 10.54
N LEU A 83 -17.99 -11.88 10.27
CA LEU A 83 -17.02 -11.45 11.26
C LEU A 83 -17.48 -10.24 12.09
N ILE A 84 -18.56 -9.55 11.67
CA ILE A 84 -19.08 -8.38 12.41
C ILE A 84 -19.56 -8.73 13.82
N PRO A 85 -20.31 -9.83 14.07
CA PRO A 85 -20.73 -10.18 15.44
C PRO A 85 -19.56 -10.46 16.39
N PRO A 86 -18.57 -11.34 16.06
CA PRO A 86 -17.41 -11.55 16.93
C PRO A 86 -16.54 -10.28 17.07
N LEU A 87 -16.37 -9.49 16.02
CA LEU A 87 -15.65 -8.22 16.08
C LEU A 87 -16.31 -7.29 17.12
N LYS A 88 -17.62 -7.07 17.04
CA LYS A 88 -18.38 -6.26 18.02
C LYS A 88 -18.20 -6.75 19.45
N GLN A 89 -18.25 -8.06 19.68
CA GLN A 89 -18.02 -8.64 21.00
C GLN A 89 -16.61 -8.34 21.52
N VAL A 90 -15.60 -8.52 20.68
CA VAL A 90 -14.18 -8.35 21.06
C VAL A 90 -13.86 -6.90 21.38
N VAL A 91 -14.43 -5.96 20.63
CA VAL A 91 -14.13 -4.53 20.79
C VAL A 91 -15.12 -3.80 21.72
N ALA A 92 -16.14 -4.48 22.27
CA ALA A 92 -17.15 -3.89 23.15
C ALA A 92 -16.60 -3.06 24.33
N PRO A 93 -15.43 -3.37 24.92
CA PRO A 93 -14.85 -2.54 25.98
C PRO A 93 -14.37 -1.15 25.54
N PHE A 94 -14.18 -0.92 24.24
CA PHE A 94 -13.63 0.32 23.68
C PHE A 94 -14.76 1.22 23.17
N ARG A 95 -14.69 2.52 23.47
CA ARG A 95 -15.75 3.49 23.10
C ARG A 95 -15.42 4.33 21.87
N ASN A 96 -14.20 4.22 21.39
CA ASN A 96 -13.64 5.01 20.29
C ASN A 96 -13.54 4.24 18.96
N ILE A 97 -14.29 3.15 18.82
CA ILE A 97 -14.29 2.31 17.62
C ILE A 97 -15.62 2.46 16.88
N GLU A 98 -15.54 2.78 15.61
CA GLU A 98 -16.63 2.72 14.65
C GLU A 98 -16.42 1.53 13.71
N ILE A 99 -17.40 0.64 13.61
CA ILE A 99 -17.32 -0.53 12.73
C ILE A 99 -18.13 -0.25 11.47
N ILE A 100 -17.48 -0.38 10.32
CA ILE A 100 -18.09 -0.24 9.00
C ILE A 100 -18.00 -1.59 8.27
N GLN A 101 -19.16 -2.17 7.95
CA GLN A 101 -19.21 -3.32 7.07
C GLN A 101 -19.13 -2.85 5.61
N GLY A 102 -18.08 -3.24 4.89
CA GLY A 102 -17.91 -2.82 3.51
C GLY A 102 -16.58 -3.25 2.88
N ASP A 103 -16.52 -3.11 1.56
CA ASP A 103 -15.28 -3.29 0.80
C ASP A 103 -14.56 -1.93 0.69
N ILE A 104 -13.35 -1.85 1.21
CA ILE A 104 -12.53 -0.63 1.15
C ILE A 104 -12.34 -0.10 -0.28
N LEU A 105 -12.30 -0.98 -1.27
CA LEU A 105 -12.14 -0.54 -2.67
C LEU A 105 -13.38 0.18 -3.23
N ASN A 106 -14.54 0.07 -2.56
CA ASN A 106 -15.78 0.76 -2.88
C ASN A 106 -16.07 1.95 -1.95
N LEU A 107 -15.27 2.11 -0.88
CA LEU A 107 -15.40 3.21 0.08
C LEU A 107 -14.33 4.26 -0.25
N LYS A 108 -14.72 5.53 -0.26
CA LYS A 108 -13.75 6.60 -0.44
C LYS A 108 -13.20 7.02 0.92
N PRO A 109 -11.88 7.09 1.10
CA PRO A 109 -11.28 7.57 2.35
C PRO A 109 -11.82 8.94 2.79
N ASP A 110 -12.08 9.84 1.84
CA ASP A 110 -12.62 11.18 2.06
C ASP A 110 -14.03 11.17 2.69
N GLU A 111 -14.83 10.13 2.40
CA GLU A 111 -16.17 9.94 2.96
C GLU A 111 -16.14 9.29 4.35
N LEU A 112 -15.08 8.52 4.64
CA LEU A 112 -14.88 7.85 5.93
C LEU A 112 -14.34 8.82 6.99
N ASN A 113 -13.41 9.66 6.61
CA ASN A 113 -12.84 10.70 7.47
C ASN A 113 -12.58 11.97 6.64
N PRO A 114 -13.40 13.02 6.83
CA PRO A 114 -13.22 14.28 6.11
C PRO A 114 -12.00 15.09 6.61
N SER A 115 -11.35 14.68 7.72
CA SER A 115 -10.09 15.27 8.16
C SER A 115 -8.95 14.83 7.25
N THR A 116 -8.01 15.75 6.98
CA THR A 116 -6.80 15.45 6.20
C THR A 116 -5.79 14.59 6.97
N ASP A 117 -5.93 14.51 8.30
CA ASP A 117 -4.92 13.91 9.18
C ASP A 117 -5.43 12.54 9.68
N TYR A 118 -5.12 11.48 8.95
CA TYR A 118 -5.45 10.13 9.36
C TYR A 118 -4.35 9.14 8.98
N LEU A 119 -4.33 8.04 9.70
CA LEU A 119 -3.43 6.92 9.47
C LEU A 119 -4.23 5.71 8.94
N VAL A 120 -3.57 4.88 8.15
CA VAL A 120 -4.12 3.58 7.77
C VAL A 120 -3.25 2.48 8.36
N VAL A 121 -3.85 1.55 9.10
CA VAL A 121 -3.16 0.38 9.63
C VAL A 121 -3.95 -0.87 9.27
N ALA A 122 -3.30 -1.88 8.69
CA ALA A 122 -4.05 -3.03 8.18
C ALA A 122 -3.24 -4.33 8.15
N ASN A 123 -3.91 -5.43 8.46
CA ASN A 123 -3.48 -6.78 8.11
C ASN A 123 -4.31 -7.27 6.93
N ILE A 124 -3.85 -6.98 5.71
CA ILE A 124 -4.66 -7.17 4.49
C ILE A 124 -4.42 -8.51 3.80
N PRO A 125 -5.46 -9.06 3.13
CA PRO A 125 -5.30 -10.22 2.29
C PRO A 125 -4.31 -9.96 1.14
N TYR A 126 -3.39 -10.92 0.90
CA TYR A 126 -2.27 -10.70 -0.02
C TYR A 126 -2.69 -10.44 -1.47
N TYR A 127 -3.81 -11.03 -1.93
CA TYR A 127 -4.26 -10.91 -3.31
C TYR A 127 -4.77 -9.53 -3.71
N ILE A 128 -5.13 -8.67 -2.73
CA ILE A 128 -5.64 -7.30 -2.97
C ILE A 128 -4.67 -6.19 -2.52
N THR A 129 -3.48 -6.55 -2.04
CA THR A 129 -2.51 -5.59 -1.50
C THR A 129 -2.22 -4.44 -2.47
N SER A 130 -1.88 -4.75 -3.73
CA SER A 130 -1.58 -3.71 -4.72
C SER A 130 -2.80 -2.83 -5.04
N ALA A 131 -4.00 -3.40 -5.04
CA ALA A 131 -5.24 -2.64 -5.28
C ALA A 131 -5.52 -1.67 -4.13
N ILE A 132 -5.36 -2.11 -2.87
CA ILE A 132 -5.54 -1.26 -1.69
C ILE A 132 -4.51 -0.13 -1.65
N ILE A 133 -3.23 -0.45 -1.86
CA ILE A 133 -2.17 0.59 -1.90
C ILE A 133 -2.52 1.65 -2.96
N ARG A 134 -2.87 1.23 -4.17
CA ARG A 134 -3.26 2.16 -5.23
C ARG A 134 -4.48 2.99 -4.83
N HIS A 135 -5.51 2.38 -4.27
CA HIS A 135 -6.73 3.06 -3.83
C HIS A 135 -6.41 4.17 -2.81
N LEU A 136 -5.55 3.89 -1.83
CA LEU A 136 -5.13 4.86 -0.82
C LEU A 136 -4.27 5.99 -1.41
N LEU A 137 -3.34 5.67 -2.31
CA LEU A 137 -2.43 6.66 -2.90
C LEU A 137 -3.10 7.53 -3.95
N SER A 138 -4.20 7.07 -4.57
CA SER A 138 -4.99 7.83 -5.55
C SER A 138 -6.16 8.61 -4.94
N ALA A 139 -6.37 8.53 -3.61
CA ALA A 139 -7.41 9.28 -2.93
C ALA A 139 -7.13 10.80 -2.98
N THR A 140 -8.18 11.61 -2.98
CA THR A 140 -8.09 13.07 -2.93
C THR A 140 -7.42 13.50 -1.62
N THR A 141 -7.88 12.92 -0.51
CA THR A 141 -7.24 13.06 0.80
C THR A 141 -6.45 11.78 1.09
N ARG A 142 -5.12 11.88 1.02
CA ARG A 142 -4.24 10.76 1.31
C ARG A 142 -3.94 10.65 2.80
N PRO A 143 -3.75 9.44 3.35
CA PRO A 143 -3.29 9.30 4.73
C PRO A 143 -1.87 9.86 4.90
N GLU A 144 -1.54 10.33 6.10
CA GLU A 144 -0.15 10.71 6.40
C GLU A 144 0.80 9.50 6.39
N ARG A 145 0.28 8.37 6.86
CA ARG A 145 1.06 7.14 7.00
C ARG A 145 0.19 5.93 6.77
N VAL A 146 0.77 4.93 6.12
CA VAL A 146 0.16 3.63 5.92
C VAL A 146 1.07 2.55 6.50
N VAL A 147 0.53 1.69 7.37
CA VAL A 147 1.24 0.53 7.91
C VAL A 147 0.48 -0.74 7.55
N LEU A 148 1.12 -1.58 6.76
CA LEU A 148 0.49 -2.80 6.24
C LEU A 148 1.29 -4.04 6.64
N THR A 149 0.56 -5.09 7.02
CA THR A 149 1.13 -6.44 7.06
C THR A 149 0.87 -7.11 5.72
N ILE A 150 1.94 -7.37 4.96
CA ILE A 150 1.88 -7.91 3.58
C ILE A 150 2.91 -9.04 3.40
N GLN A 151 2.87 -9.77 2.28
CA GLN A 151 3.90 -10.75 1.95
C GLN A 151 5.29 -10.10 1.92
N TYR A 152 6.29 -10.79 2.49
CA TYR A 152 7.66 -10.27 2.62
C TYR A 152 8.26 -9.92 1.25
N GLU A 153 8.14 -10.79 0.25
CA GLU A 153 8.63 -10.55 -1.11
C GLU A 153 7.98 -9.30 -1.76
N LEU A 154 6.69 -9.07 -1.50
CA LEU A 154 6.01 -7.89 -2.03
C LEU A 154 6.55 -6.61 -1.38
N ALA A 155 6.85 -6.64 -0.08
CA ALA A 155 7.46 -5.52 0.62
C ALA A 155 8.86 -5.22 0.07
N GLU A 156 9.68 -6.24 -0.19
CA GLU A 156 11.01 -6.07 -0.83
C GLU A 156 10.88 -5.41 -2.21
N ARG A 157 9.90 -5.83 -3.01
CA ARG A 157 9.65 -5.23 -4.33
C ARG A 157 9.20 -3.78 -4.25
N ILE A 158 8.44 -3.41 -3.23
CA ILE A 158 8.00 -2.02 -3.00
C ILE A 158 9.17 -1.14 -2.55
N CYS A 159 10.05 -1.67 -1.71
CA CYS A 159 11.23 -0.99 -1.18
C CYS A 159 12.48 -1.12 -2.09
N ALA A 160 12.31 -1.56 -3.33
CA ALA A 160 13.43 -1.76 -4.24
C ALA A 160 14.14 -0.45 -4.57
N GLU A 161 15.46 -0.52 -4.72
CA GLU A 161 16.34 0.59 -5.12
C GLU A 161 16.67 0.52 -6.64
N PRO A 162 17.23 1.60 -7.24
CA PRO A 162 17.73 1.58 -8.59
C PRO A 162 18.64 0.37 -8.85
N GLY A 163 18.38 -0.36 -9.94
CA GLY A 163 18.96 -1.66 -10.26
C GLY A 163 17.96 -2.81 -10.12
N ASN A 164 16.94 -2.65 -9.26
CA ASN A 164 15.86 -3.62 -9.05
C ASN A 164 14.46 -2.97 -9.06
N MET A 165 14.36 -1.74 -9.58
CA MET A 165 13.08 -1.03 -9.65
C MET A 165 12.05 -1.80 -10.45
N SER A 166 10.79 -1.56 -10.13
CA SER A 166 9.64 -2.10 -10.84
C SER A 166 8.56 -1.04 -10.95
N LEU A 167 7.58 -1.28 -11.82
CA LEU A 167 6.43 -0.38 -11.94
C LEU A 167 5.70 -0.23 -10.58
N LEU A 168 5.64 -1.32 -9.80
CA LEU A 168 5.07 -1.29 -8.45
C LEU A 168 5.89 -0.39 -7.52
N ALA A 169 7.23 -0.53 -7.50
CA ALA A 169 8.10 0.33 -6.70
C ALA A 169 7.91 1.80 -7.05
N LEU A 170 7.94 2.15 -8.34
CA LEU A 170 7.71 3.52 -8.79
C LEU A 170 6.34 4.05 -8.38
N SER A 171 5.28 3.23 -8.51
CA SER A 171 3.90 3.65 -8.19
C SER A 171 3.68 3.93 -6.71
N VAL A 172 4.49 3.37 -5.83
CA VAL A 172 4.43 3.62 -4.38
C VAL A 172 5.40 4.73 -3.99
N GLN A 173 6.65 4.65 -4.47
CA GLN A 173 7.71 5.55 -4.04
C GLN A 173 7.56 6.97 -4.59
N VAL A 174 6.77 7.18 -5.63
CA VAL A 174 6.45 8.54 -6.11
C VAL A 174 5.57 9.31 -5.10
N PHE A 175 4.83 8.59 -4.24
CA PHE A 175 3.94 9.17 -3.23
C PHE A 175 4.45 9.05 -1.80
N SER A 176 5.40 8.16 -1.53
CA SER A 176 5.81 7.82 -0.17
C SER A 176 7.23 7.31 -0.08
N GLU A 177 7.79 7.35 1.12
CA GLU A 177 9.03 6.64 1.47
C GLU A 177 8.69 5.30 2.13
N PRO A 178 8.93 4.15 1.45
CA PRO A 178 8.61 2.83 1.98
C PRO A 178 9.72 2.26 2.84
N HIS A 179 9.33 1.63 3.97
CA HIS A 179 10.26 0.97 4.89
C HIS A 179 9.76 -0.40 5.34
N ILE A 180 10.57 -1.44 5.24
CA ILE A 180 10.33 -2.70 5.93
C ILE A 180 10.80 -2.55 7.37
N LYS A 181 9.84 -2.56 8.33
CA LYS A 181 10.14 -2.36 9.75
C LYS A 181 10.39 -3.67 10.50
N ALA A 182 9.73 -4.76 10.07
CA ALA A 182 9.95 -6.08 10.66
C ALA A 182 9.48 -7.19 9.71
N ARG A 183 10.03 -8.39 9.92
CA ARG A 183 9.52 -9.65 9.36
C ARG A 183 8.62 -10.32 10.38
N ILE A 184 7.49 -10.87 9.93
CA ILE A 184 6.53 -11.61 10.74
C ILE A 184 6.48 -13.04 10.19
N PRO A 185 6.85 -14.06 11.01
CA PRO A 185 6.81 -15.44 10.57
C PRO A 185 5.37 -15.90 10.33
N ALA A 186 5.19 -16.82 9.38
CA ALA A 186 3.87 -17.38 9.04
C ALA A 186 3.13 -17.95 10.27
N GLY A 187 3.84 -18.48 11.25
CA GLY A 187 3.27 -19.01 12.51
C GLY A 187 2.60 -17.97 13.41
N ALA A 188 2.79 -16.67 13.16
CA ALA A 188 2.10 -15.60 13.89
C ALA A 188 0.63 -15.45 13.51
N PHE A 189 0.18 -16.16 12.49
CA PHE A 189 -1.19 -16.08 11.93
C PHE A 189 -1.97 -17.37 12.15
N TYR A 190 -3.30 -17.23 12.17
CA TYR A 190 -4.23 -18.36 12.13
C TYR A 190 -5.31 -18.16 11.05
N PRO A 191 -5.46 -19.10 10.10
CA PRO A 191 -4.48 -20.15 9.78
C PRO A 191 -3.17 -19.56 9.30
N ALA A 192 -2.08 -20.31 9.43
CA ALA A 192 -0.78 -19.85 8.96
C ALA A 192 -0.74 -19.73 7.42
N PRO A 193 -0.27 -18.61 6.85
CA PRO A 193 -0.04 -18.47 5.42
C PRO A 193 1.14 -19.34 4.95
N LYS A 194 1.33 -19.44 3.64
CA LYS A 194 2.43 -20.24 3.06
C LYS A 194 3.80 -19.55 3.15
N VAL A 195 3.82 -18.24 3.32
CA VAL A 195 5.02 -17.39 3.29
C VAL A 195 5.01 -16.41 4.46
N ASP A 196 6.17 -15.94 4.85
CA ASP A 196 6.30 -14.91 5.87
C ASP A 196 5.78 -13.56 5.36
N SER A 197 5.40 -12.72 6.30
CA SER A 197 4.95 -11.35 6.08
C SER A 197 6.00 -10.34 6.49
N ALA A 198 5.78 -9.10 6.08
CA ALA A 198 6.51 -7.93 6.56
C ALA A 198 5.55 -6.89 7.10
N ILE A 199 6.02 -6.11 8.07
CA ILE A 199 5.42 -4.83 8.41
C ILE A 199 6.05 -3.80 7.47
N LEU A 200 5.26 -3.36 6.49
CA LEU A 200 5.61 -2.28 5.57
C LEU A 200 5.03 -0.98 6.11
N ARG A 201 5.87 0.03 6.26
CA ARG A 201 5.46 1.40 6.57
C ARG A 201 5.72 2.28 5.36
N LEU A 202 4.72 3.05 4.97
CA LEU A 202 4.78 4.09 3.96
C LEU A 202 4.56 5.43 4.67
N ASP A 203 5.55 6.30 4.66
CA ASP A 203 5.42 7.68 5.11
C ASP A 203 5.11 8.53 3.87
N LEU A 204 3.89 9.06 3.77
CA LEU A 204 3.44 9.75 2.56
C LEU A 204 4.00 11.17 2.50
N PHE A 205 4.39 11.59 1.31
CA PHE A 205 4.76 12.97 1.03
C PHE A 205 3.50 13.85 0.97
N SER A 206 3.59 15.09 1.41
CA SER A 206 2.51 16.08 1.27
C SER A 206 2.12 16.27 -0.20
N GLU A 207 3.13 16.30 -1.07
CA GLU A 207 2.97 16.33 -2.52
C GLU A 207 3.79 15.21 -3.15
N PRO A 208 3.31 14.59 -4.25
CA PRO A 208 4.07 13.58 -4.96
C PRO A 208 5.42 14.12 -5.46
N LEU A 209 6.44 13.26 -5.55
CA LEU A 209 7.75 13.64 -6.12
C LEU A 209 7.66 14.10 -7.57
N ILE A 210 6.63 13.65 -8.29
CA ILE A 210 6.28 14.13 -9.63
C ILE A 210 5.01 14.97 -9.50
N PRO A 211 5.00 16.23 -9.94
CA PRO A 211 3.83 17.10 -9.83
C PRO A 211 2.55 16.47 -10.42
N ASN A 212 1.40 16.68 -9.76
CA ASN A 212 0.13 16.07 -10.16
C ASN A 212 -0.22 16.21 -11.66
N PRO A 213 -0.02 17.36 -12.34
CA PRO A 213 -0.30 17.47 -13.77
C PRO A 213 0.52 16.52 -14.66
N ASN A 214 1.71 16.09 -14.16
CA ASN A 214 2.66 15.28 -14.91
C ASN A 214 2.60 13.78 -14.56
N LEU A 215 1.83 13.39 -13.52
CA LEU A 215 1.76 12.01 -13.04
C LEU A 215 1.28 11.03 -14.11
N ASP A 216 0.27 11.39 -14.88
CA ASP A 216 -0.26 10.51 -15.93
C ASP A 216 0.80 10.25 -17.01
N ILE A 217 1.57 11.26 -17.38
CA ILE A 217 2.66 11.12 -18.35
C ILE A 217 3.78 10.26 -17.77
N PHE A 218 4.19 10.55 -16.52
CA PHE A 218 5.17 9.74 -15.79
C PHE A 218 4.78 8.26 -15.77
N PHE A 219 3.53 7.92 -15.45
CA PHE A 219 3.08 6.53 -15.43
C PHE A 219 3.03 5.90 -16.81
N ASN A 220 2.64 6.64 -17.84
CA ASN A 220 2.68 6.15 -19.23
C ASN A 220 4.12 5.85 -19.69
N LEU A 221 5.05 6.75 -19.41
CA LEU A 221 6.48 6.55 -19.73
C LEU A 221 7.04 5.34 -18.96
N SER A 222 6.74 5.24 -17.68
CA SER A 222 7.16 4.11 -16.84
C SER A 222 6.59 2.80 -17.36
N GLN A 223 5.30 2.73 -17.68
CA GLN A 223 4.69 1.53 -18.29
C GLN A 223 5.37 1.14 -19.60
N ALA A 224 5.62 2.11 -20.48
CA ALA A 224 6.32 1.87 -21.74
C ALA A 224 7.72 1.31 -21.47
N GLY A 225 8.48 1.91 -20.55
CA GLY A 225 9.83 1.47 -20.19
C GLY A 225 9.88 0.05 -19.60
N PHE A 226 8.89 -0.29 -18.75
CA PHE A 226 8.80 -1.63 -18.14
C PHE A 226 8.05 -2.67 -18.99
N SER A 227 7.49 -2.28 -20.15
CA SER A 227 6.73 -3.19 -21.03
C SER A 227 7.54 -4.39 -21.52
N GLN A 228 8.86 -4.23 -21.66
CA GLN A 228 9.78 -5.25 -22.13
C GLN A 228 11.00 -5.40 -21.21
N LYS A 229 10.83 -6.13 -20.12
CA LYS A 229 11.76 -6.25 -18.98
C LYS A 229 13.24 -6.50 -19.34
N ARG A 230 13.53 -7.22 -20.43
CA ARG A 230 14.90 -7.58 -20.86
C ARG A 230 15.48 -6.66 -21.92
N LYS A 231 14.75 -5.65 -22.39
CA LYS A 231 15.20 -4.73 -23.45
C LYS A 231 15.80 -3.47 -22.84
N MET A 232 16.65 -2.81 -23.63
CA MET A 232 17.13 -1.45 -23.34
C MET A 232 15.96 -0.48 -23.30
N LEU A 233 16.09 0.55 -22.48
CA LEU A 233 15.05 1.55 -22.24
C LEU A 233 14.53 2.17 -23.53
N ARG A 234 15.45 2.59 -24.44
CA ARG A 234 15.10 3.11 -25.76
C ARG A 234 14.13 2.20 -26.51
N ASN A 235 14.44 0.91 -26.59
CA ASN A 235 13.65 -0.04 -27.35
C ASN A 235 12.29 -0.34 -26.70
N ALA A 236 12.26 -0.44 -25.35
CA ALA A 236 11.04 -0.66 -24.61
C ALA A 236 10.10 0.54 -24.75
N MET A 237 10.61 1.76 -24.56
CA MET A 237 9.82 2.99 -24.68
C MET A 237 9.34 3.23 -26.11
N SER A 238 10.21 3.03 -27.13
CA SER A 238 9.83 3.15 -28.55
C SER A 238 8.64 2.23 -28.88
N ALA A 239 8.70 0.98 -28.45
CA ALA A 239 7.60 0.03 -28.66
C ALA A 239 6.34 0.40 -27.88
N GLY A 240 6.49 0.80 -26.61
CA GLY A 240 5.36 1.11 -25.72
C GLY A 240 4.65 2.42 -26.02
N LEU A 241 5.37 3.40 -26.58
CA LEU A 241 4.84 4.72 -26.94
C LEU A 241 4.53 4.85 -28.44
N HIS A 242 4.86 3.85 -29.25
CA HIS A 242 4.76 3.88 -30.71
C HIS A 242 5.54 5.04 -31.35
N LEU A 243 6.72 5.37 -30.80
CA LEU A 243 7.60 6.42 -31.29
C LEU A 243 8.82 5.82 -31.99
N ASP A 244 9.40 6.60 -32.91
CA ASP A 244 10.68 6.22 -33.54
C ASP A 244 11.81 6.09 -32.49
N PRO A 245 12.66 5.03 -32.57
CA PRO A 245 13.74 4.85 -31.62
C PRO A 245 14.73 6.01 -31.50
N LYS A 246 15.00 6.73 -32.62
CA LYS A 246 15.90 7.90 -32.59
C LYS A 246 15.27 9.08 -31.83
N SER A 247 13.95 9.26 -31.96
CA SER A 247 13.22 10.29 -31.22
C SER A 247 13.25 10.00 -29.72
N VAL A 248 13.03 8.75 -29.30
CA VAL A 248 13.14 8.33 -27.88
C VAL A 248 14.57 8.52 -27.38
N GLU A 249 15.58 8.14 -28.16
CA GLU A 249 16.99 8.32 -27.81
C GLU A 249 17.37 9.80 -27.62
N ALA A 250 16.85 10.69 -28.46
CA ALA A 250 17.07 12.12 -28.31
C ALA A 250 16.54 12.67 -26.99
N VAL A 251 15.31 12.28 -26.57
CA VAL A 251 14.73 12.69 -25.30
C VAL A 251 15.51 12.10 -24.10
N LEU A 252 15.91 10.82 -24.18
CA LEU A 252 16.73 10.19 -23.14
C LEU A 252 18.06 10.91 -22.95
N ASN A 253 18.74 11.25 -24.06
CA ASN A 253 20.01 11.97 -24.02
C ASN A 253 19.84 13.39 -23.44
N GLN A 254 18.77 14.10 -23.79
CA GLN A 254 18.45 15.41 -23.19
C GLN A 254 18.21 15.31 -21.68
N ALA A 255 17.58 14.24 -21.25
CA ALA A 255 17.39 13.95 -19.82
C ALA A 255 18.66 13.45 -19.11
N GLY A 256 19.80 13.31 -19.82
CA GLY A 256 21.04 12.78 -19.26
C GLY A 256 21.02 11.29 -18.97
N ILE A 257 20.12 10.55 -19.63
CA ILE A 257 19.93 9.11 -19.42
C ILE A 257 20.53 8.32 -20.60
N ASP A 258 21.47 7.41 -20.28
CA ASP A 258 22.00 6.47 -21.30
C ASP A 258 20.86 5.57 -21.80
N SER A 259 20.59 5.65 -23.11
CA SER A 259 19.52 4.94 -23.80
C SER A 259 19.67 3.41 -23.80
N HIS A 260 20.87 2.90 -23.47
CA HIS A 260 21.20 1.47 -23.38
C HIS A 260 20.85 0.88 -21.99
N ARG A 261 20.62 1.71 -20.98
CA ARG A 261 20.17 1.27 -19.66
C ARG A 261 18.81 0.54 -19.76
N ARG A 262 18.42 -0.14 -18.68
CA ARG A 262 17.10 -0.73 -18.54
C ARG A 262 16.26 0.09 -17.58
N ALA A 263 14.93 0.01 -17.73
CA ALA A 263 13.98 0.73 -16.87
C ALA A 263 14.21 0.50 -15.35
N GLU A 264 14.56 -0.73 -14.97
CA GLU A 264 14.84 -1.13 -13.59
C GLU A 264 16.02 -0.41 -12.94
N THR A 265 16.89 0.20 -13.73
CA THR A 265 18.10 0.89 -13.23
C THR A 265 17.89 2.38 -12.96
N LEU A 266 16.77 2.96 -13.40
CA LEU A 266 16.49 4.37 -13.21
C LEU A 266 15.92 4.64 -11.82
N SER A 267 16.37 5.74 -11.22
CA SER A 267 15.78 6.33 -10.01
C SER A 267 14.48 7.07 -10.34
N ILE A 268 13.67 7.38 -9.32
CA ILE A 268 12.45 8.22 -9.48
C ILE A 268 12.83 9.62 -10.01
N ALA A 269 13.93 10.18 -9.53
CA ALA A 269 14.42 11.48 -10.00
C ALA A 269 14.73 11.47 -11.51
N GLU A 270 15.40 10.43 -12.01
CA GLU A 270 15.66 10.26 -13.43
C GLU A 270 14.37 10.09 -14.25
N TRP A 271 13.40 9.32 -13.74
CA TRP A 271 12.07 9.23 -14.34
C TRP A 271 11.33 10.58 -14.36
N GLY A 272 11.47 11.38 -13.30
CA GLY A 272 10.91 12.73 -13.23
C GLY A 272 11.52 13.67 -14.26
N THR A 273 12.85 13.67 -14.36
CA THR A 273 13.60 14.45 -15.37
C THR A 273 13.19 14.03 -16.78
N LEU A 274 13.10 12.73 -17.04
CA LEU A 274 12.65 12.20 -18.34
C LEU A 274 11.22 12.66 -18.65
N THR A 275 10.33 12.63 -17.66
CA THR A 275 8.94 13.09 -17.81
C THR A 275 8.87 14.54 -18.24
N GLN A 276 9.67 15.42 -17.62
CA GLN A 276 9.70 16.84 -17.96
C GLN A 276 10.18 17.07 -19.39
N TYR A 277 11.32 16.48 -19.77
CA TYR A 277 11.82 16.62 -21.15
C TYR A 277 10.87 16.03 -22.19
N PHE A 278 10.14 14.96 -21.84
CA PHE A 278 9.16 14.37 -22.73
C PHE A 278 7.97 15.33 -22.97
N ILE A 279 7.48 15.98 -21.93
CA ILE A 279 6.40 16.98 -22.02
C ILE A 279 6.83 18.16 -22.88
N ASP A 280 8.07 18.64 -22.69
CA ASP A 280 8.59 19.78 -23.44
C ASP A 280 8.75 19.45 -24.93
N GLN A 281 9.12 18.20 -25.26
CA GLN A 281 9.31 17.73 -26.64
C GLN A 281 7.98 17.36 -27.33
N TYR A 282 6.98 16.90 -26.58
CA TYR A 282 5.70 16.41 -27.08
C TYR A 282 4.53 17.05 -26.32
N PRO A 283 4.32 18.37 -26.46
CA PRO A 283 3.28 19.08 -25.69
C PRO A 283 1.86 18.62 -26.05
N GLU A 284 1.66 18.05 -27.25
CA GLU A 284 0.40 17.48 -27.69
C GLU A 284 0.14 16.05 -27.18
N PHE A 285 1.13 15.44 -26.51
CA PHE A 285 1.00 14.07 -26.05
C PHE A 285 -0.07 13.98 -24.96
N THR A 286 -1.19 13.36 -25.31
CA THR A 286 -2.26 13.04 -24.35
C THR A 286 -2.05 11.63 -23.84
N PRO A 287 -1.82 11.42 -22.54
CA PRO A 287 -1.68 10.09 -21.98
C PRO A 287 -2.94 9.26 -22.25
N GLY A 288 -2.76 8.02 -22.70
CA GLY A 288 -3.86 7.04 -22.71
C GLY A 288 -4.42 6.88 -21.32
N LYS A 289 -5.76 6.83 -21.18
CA LYS A 289 -6.51 6.80 -19.91
C LYS A 289 -5.74 6.24 -18.71
N SER A 290 -5.63 7.12 -17.73
CA SER A 290 -5.00 7.13 -16.41
C SER A 290 -4.76 5.80 -15.66
N LEU A 291 -4.04 5.88 -14.54
CA LEU A 291 -3.78 4.94 -13.45
C LEU A 291 -4.86 3.86 -13.17
N GLN A 292 -6.12 4.07 -13.57
CA GLN A 292 -7.21 3.12 -13.39
C GLN A 292 -7.08 1.84 -14.24
N THR A 293 -6.24 1.84 -15.27
CA THR A 293 -6.08 0.69 -16.19
C THR A 293 -4.73 -0.01 -16.11
N ALA A 294 -3.77 0.50 -15.35
CA ALA A 294 -2.50 -0.17 -15.15
C ALA A 294 -2.72 -1.44 -14.31
N LYS A 295 -2.65 -2.61 -14.93
CA LYS A 295 -2.47 -3.88 -14.21
C LYS A 295 -1.10 -3.86 -13.56
N LEU A 296 -1.04 -3.54 -12.25
CA LEU A 296 0.14 -3.75 -11.40
C LEU A 296 0.29 -5.23 -11.07
#